data_2bc98c5bb25d28993b9a6ead8ee7eee8
#
_entry.id   2bc98c5bb25d28993b9a6ead8ee7eee8
#
_cell.length_a   1.000
_cell.length_b   1.000
_cell.length_c   1.000
_cell.angle_alpha   90.00
_cell.angle_beta   90.00
_cell.angle_gamma   90.00
#
_symmetry.space_group_name_H-M   'P 1'
#
loop_
_entity.id
_entity.type
_entity.pdbx_description
1 polymer ?
#
loop_
_entity_poly.entity_id
_entity_poly.type
_entity_poly.pdbx_seq_one_letter_code
_entity_poly.pdbx_strand_id
1 'polypeptide(L)'
;MDPARPTTRRCPALWVAAAAALAGAPALASAAPVIATDAVCLRPSQEPGGTLVSPPLNISGSGFSPNGPVSISRGGRGETAFADATGAFAVQLSVLDLLRDRVPRSRPLDIVAADPALGSSNPLRIRTAALAFSATPKRTKPSSTVTFKFSGFEPDRAVFAHYRYGGRVRANVRMGRASNPCGLLTARRDQIPLRDPDIGLWQVQFDHRRTFSARATPRITATVNVFQTSG
;
A
#
# COMPACT_ATOMS: atom_id res chain seq x y z
N MET A 1 -63.87 2.95 -95.28
CA MET A 1 -64.42 2.92 -93.94
C MET A 1 -63.40 2.14 -93.08
N ASP A 2 -62.61 2.89 -92.40
CA ASP A 2 -61.50 2.35 -91.66
C ASP A 2 -61.67 2.72 -90.17
N PRO A 3 -61.66 1.76 -89.24
CA PRO A 3 -61.89 2.13 -87.84
C PRO A 3 -60.57 2.36 -87.13
N ALA A 4 -60.55 3.45 -86.34
CA ALA A 4 -59.49 3.95 -85.54
C ALA A 4 -58.91 2.97 -84.52
N ARG A 5 -57.57 2.98 -84.41
CA ARG A 5 -56.76 2.34 -83.36
C ARG A 5 -56.67 3.22 -82.10
N PRO A 6 -56.90 2.70 -80.90
CA PRO A 6 -56.66 3.43 -79.69
C PRO A 6 -55.18 3.37 -79.29
N THR A 7 -54.56 4.50 -79.05
CA THR A 7 -53.20 4.68 -78.53
C THR A 7 -53.21 4.50 -77.00
N THR A 8 -52.59 3.42 -76.57
CA THR A 8 -52.30 3.18 -75.14
C THR A 8 -51.10 4.02 -74.65
N ARG A 9 -51.36 5.00 -73.81
CA ARG A 9 -50.33 5.77 -73.08
C ARG A 9 -49.79 4.90 -71.96
N ARG A 10 -48.48 4.57 -72.01
CA ARG A 10 -47.74 3.98 -70.90
C ARG A 10 -47.37 5.05 -69.89
N CYS A 11 -47.86 4.96 -68.66
CA CYS A 11 -47.34 5.71 -67.52
C CYS A 11 -45.99 5.14 -67.08
N PRO A 12 -44.95 5.94 -66.87
CA PRO A 12 -43.73 5.46 -66.22
C PRO A 12 -43.97 5.30 -64.71
N ALA A 13 -43.75 4.10 -64.18
CA ALA A 13 -43.77 3.82 -62.77
C ALA A 13 -42.49 4.44 -62.14
N LEU A 14 -42.68 5.47 -61.31
CA LEU A 14 -41.66 6.02 -60.45
C LEU A 14 -41.36 5.03 -59.31
N TRP A 15 -40.21 4.37 -59.38
CA TRP A 15 -39.66 3.63 -58.24
C TRP A 15 -39.06 4.63 -57.28
N VAL A 16 -39.71 4.86 -56.13
CA VAL A 16 -39.13 5.59 -55.00
C VAL A 16 -38.29 4.59 -54.20
N ALA A 17 -36.98 4.65 -54.36
CA ALA A 17 -36.05 3.92 -53.51
C ALA A 17 -35.99 4.59 -52.13
N ALA A 18 -36.64 4.00 -51.15
CA ALA A 18 -36.50 4.39 -49.74
C ALA A 18 -35.13 3.97 -49.25
N ALA A 19 -34.16 4.89 -49.21
CA ALA A 19 -32.90 4.71 -48.55
C ALA A 19 -33.14 4.76 -47.03
N ALA A 20 -33.16 3.59 -46.36
CA ALA A 20 -33.16 3.49 -44.91
C ALA A 20 -31.76 3.94 -44.41
N ALA A 21 -31.68 5.17 -43.93
CA ALA A 21 -30.54 5.65 -43.21
C ALA A 21 -30.49 4.91 -41.84
N LEU A 22 -29.66 3.92 -41.74
CA LEU A 22 -29.25 3.30 -40.45
C LEU A 22 -28.45 4.41 -39.71
N ALA A 23 -29.14 5.21 -38.90
CA ALA A 23 -28.51 6.06 -37.92
C ALA A 23 -27.76 5.15 -36.93
N GLY A 24 -26.47 4.98 -37.15
CA GLY A 24 -25.58 4.32 -36.18
C GLY A 24 -25.62 5.12 -34.89
N ALA A 25 -26.28 4.57 -33.86
CA ALA A 25 -26.19 5.15 -32.53
C ALA A 25 -24.71 5.24 -32.17
N PRO A 26 -24.23 6.39 -31.67
CA PRO A 26 -22.86 6.49 -31.20
C PRO A 26 -22.66 5.45 -30.11
N ALA A 27 -21.72 4.52 -30.31
CA ALA A 27 -21.30 3.61 -29.27
C ALA A 27 -20.84 4.48 -28.11
N LEU A 28 -21.60 4.49 -27.01
CA LEU A 28 -21.19 5.13 -25.76
C LEU A 28 -19.86 4.47 -25.39
N ALA A 29 -18.78 5.20 -25.51
CA ALA A 29 -17.47 4.76 -25.06
C ALA A 29 -17.61 4.45 -23.57
N SER A 30 -17.62 3.16 -23.23
CA SER A 30 -17.65 2.73 -21.85
C SER A 30 -16.41 3.27 -21.17
N ALA A 31 -16.59 4.10 -20.16
CA ALA A 31 -15.46 4.60 -19.39
C ALA A 31 -14.76 3.39 -18.74
N ALA A 32 -13.42 3.38 -18.79
CA ALA A 32 -12.66 2.31 -18.15
C ALA A 32 -13.00 2.21 -16.66
N PRO A 33 -13.07 0.99 -16.09
CA PRO A 33 -13.31 0.81 -14.67
C PRO A 33 -12.30 1.56 -13.82
N VAL A 34 -12.73 2.12 -12.69
CA VAL A 34 -11.88 2.86 -11.76
C VAL A 34 -11.91 2.24 -10.38
N ILE A 35 -10.77 2.31 -9.67
CA ILE A 35 -10.64 1.88 -8.28
C ILE A 35 -10.04 2.98 -7.43
N ALA A 36 -10.38 2.98 -6.14
CA ALA A 36 -9.92 3.95 -5.16
C ALA A 36 -9.67 3.30 -3.79
N THR A 37 -8.85 3.96 -2.97
CA THR A 37 -8.64 3.65 -1.56
C THR A 37 -8.33 4.94 -0.80
N ASP A 38 -8.58 4.95 0.49
CA ASP A 38 -8.15 5.99 1.43
C ASP A 38 -6.69 5.83 1.90
N ALA A 39 -6.10 4.66 1.67
CA ALA A 39 -4.76 4.33 2.12
C ALA A 39 -3.68 4.92 1.21
N VAL A 40 -2.82 5.78 1.74
CA VAL A 40 -1.60 6.28 1.06
C VAL A 40 -0.40 5.36 1.35
N CYS A 41 -0.32 4.84 2.57
CA CYS A 41 0.70 3.88 2.98
C CYS A 41 0.15 2.90 4.01
N LEU A 42 0.29 1.61 3.72
CA LEU A 42 -0.05 0.54 4.65
C LEU A 42 1.14 0.23 5.57
N ARG A 43 0.88 0.24 6.86
CA ARG A 43 1.85 -0.07 7.92
C ARG A 43 1.19 -1.04 8.90
N PRO A 44 1.93 -2.00 9.47
CA PRO A 44 1.35 -2.86 10.49
C PRO A 44 1.05 -2.03 11.74
N SER A 45 -0.04 -2.34 12.42
CA SER A 45 -0.21 -2.02 13.82
C SER A 45 0.41 -3.12 14.69
N GLN A 46 0.64 -2.84 15.95
CA GLN A 46 1.19 -3.82 16.88
C GLN A 46 0.37 -3.83 18.16
N GLU A 47 -0.10 -4.99 18.55
CA GLU A 47 -0.76 -5.20 19.83
C GLU A 47 0.22 -5.10 21.01
N PRO A 48 -0.25 -4.85 22.25
CA PRO A 48 0.61 -4.77 23.42
C PRO A 48 1.49 -6.00 23.65
N GLY A 49 1.04 -7.20 23.22
CA GLY A 49 1.82 -8.44 23.22
C GLY A 49 2.95 -8.49 22.22
N GLY A 50 3.02 -7.56 21.28
CA GLY A 50 4.03 -7.51 20.22
C GLY A 50 3.60 -8.14 18.89
N THR A 51 2.42 -8.75 18.84
CA THR A 51 1.86 -9.32 17.61
C THR A 51 1.60 -8.22 16.60
N LEU A 52 2.09 -8.43 15.37
CA LEU A 52 1.79 -7.53 14.25
C LEU A 52 0.42 -7.85 13.66
N VAL A 53 -0.38 -6.81 13.49
CA VAL A 53 -1.72 -6.88 12.89
C VAL A 53 -1.72 -6.07 11.61
N SER A 54 -2.33 -6.63 10.56
CA SER A 54 -2.54 -5.91 9.31
C SER A 54 -3.69 -4.92 9.46
N PRO A 55 -3.49 -3.64 9.12
CA PRO A 55 -4.63 -2.78 8.89
C PRO A 55 -5.41 -3.31 7.68
N PRO A 56 -6.74 -3.17 7.67
CA PRO A 56 -7.52 -3.47 6.49
C PRO A 56 -7.14 -2.52 5.34
N LEU A 57 -7.06 -3.06 4.14
CA LEU A 57 -6.99 -2.27 2.92
C LEU A 57 -8.37 -2.25 2.28
N ASN A 58 -9.07 -1.12 2.40
CA ASN A 58 -10.37 -0.93 1.78
C ASN A 58 -10.18 -0.47 0.34
N ILE A 59 -10.73 -1.21 -0.61
CA ILE A 59 -10.76 -0.89 -2.03
C ILE A 59 -12.21 -0.72 -2.44
N SER A 60 -12.53 0.36 -3.10
CA SER A 60 -13.80 0.57 -3.79
C SER A 60 -13.57 0.73 -5.27
N GLY A 61 -14.56 0.41 -6.07
CA GLY A 61 -14.50 0.57 -7.52
C GLY A 61 -15.85 0.81 -8.14
N SER A 62 -15.84 1.34 -9.37
CA SER A 62 -17.05 1.58 -10.16
C SER A 62 -16.76 1.43 -11.66
N GLY A 63 -17.83 1.31 -12.45
CA GLY A 63 -17.73 1.12 -13.90
C GLY A 63 -17.42 -0.34 -14.30
N PHE A 64 -17.69 -1.29 -13.41
CA PHE A 64 -17.60 -2.74 -13.68
C PHE A 64 -18.93 -3.30 -14.17
N SER A 65 -18.94 -4.53 -14.70
CA SER A 65 -20.16 -5.20 -15.14
C SER A 65 -21.12 -5.38 -13.95
N PRO A 66 -22.39 -4.94 -14.07
CA PRO A 66 -23.37 -5.12 -13.01
C PRO A 66 -23.50 -6.60 -12.61
N ASN A 67 -23.47 -6.87 -11.30
CA ASN A 67 -23.52 -8.21 -10.71
C ASN A 67 -22.41 -9.16 -11.19
N GLY A 68 -21.36 -8.61 -11.85
CA GLY A 68 -20.24 -9.37 -12.41
C GLY A 68 -19.11 -9.61 -11.41
N PRO A 69 -18.27 -10.64 -11.66
CA PRO A 69 -17.07 -10.87 -10.88
C PRO A 69 -15.99 -9.85 -11.23
N VAL A 70 -15.32 -9.34 -10.21
CA VAL A 70 -14.17 -8.41 -10.31
C VAL A 70 -12.94 -9.08 -9.72
N SER A 71 -11.95 -9.33 -10.55
CA SER A 71 -10.67 -9.91 -10.11
C SER A 71 -9.72 -8.80 -9.66
N ILE A 72 -9.33 -8.79 -8.40
CA ILE A 72 -8.44 -7.79 -7.82
C ILE A 72 -7.06 -8.41 -7.62
N SER A 73 -6.04 -7.85 -8.27
CA SER A 73 -4.65 -8.29 -8.15
C SER A 73 -3.81 -7.29 -7.36
N ARG A 74 -2.95 -7.81 -6.46
CA ARG A 74 -2.02 -7.02 -5.66
C ARG A 74 -0.77 -7.84 -5.32
N GLY A 75 0.40 -7.33 -5.62
CA GLY A 75 1.67 -7.97 -5.24
C GLY A 75 1.80 -9.45 -5.62
N GLY A 76 1.23 -9.86 -6.76
CA GLY A 76 1.22 -11.25 -7.23
C GLY A 76 0.14 -12.13 -6.62
N ARG A 77 -0.79 -11.59 -5.83
CA ARG A 77 -1.96 -12.28 -5.28
C ARG A 77 -3.23 -11.74 -5.92
N GLY A 78 -4.22 -12.63 -6.14
CA GLY A 78 -5.53 -12.29 -6.66
C GLY A 78 -6.63 -12.61 -5.64
N GLU A 79 -7.65 -11.79 -5.61
CA GLU A 79 -8.89 -11.98 -4.87
C GLU A 79 -10.06 -11.64 -5.80
N THR A 80 -11.23 -12.24 -5.56
CA THR A 80 -12.42 -11.94 -6.35
C THR A 80 -13.45 -11.24 -5.47
N ALA A 81 -13.96 -10.11 -5.95
CA ALA A 81 -15.15 -9.43 -5.42
C ALA A 81 -16.27 -9.53 -6.45
N PHE A 82 -17.47 -9.08 -6.08
CA PHE A 82 -18.61 -8.95 -7.00
C PHE A 82 -19.08 -7.51 -7.02
N ALA A 83 -19.31 -6.99 -8.20
CA ALA A 83 -19.95 -5.68 -8.37
C ALA A 83 -21.45 -5.81 -8.05
N ASP A 84 -22.04 -4.74 -7.56
CA ASP A 84 -23.49 -4.63 -7.37
C ASP A 84 -24.25 -4.36 -8.69
N ALA A 85 -25.56 -4.13 -8.60
CA ALA A 85 -26.40 -3.85 -9.78
C ALA A 85 -26.02 -2.53 -10.50
N THR A 86 -25.24 -1.66 -9.88
CA THR A 86 -24.75 -0.40 -10.48
C THR A 86 -23.35 -0.52 -11.07
N GLY A 87 -22.71 -1.69 -10.93
CA GLY A 87 -21.32 -1.91 -11.33
C GLY A 87 -20.31 -1.36 -10.34
N ALA A 88 -20.68 -1.11 -9.08
CA ALA A 88 -19.80 -0.70 -8.01
C ALA A 88 -19.45 -1.88 -7.10
N PHE A 89 -18.29 -1.86 -6.46
CA PHE A 89 -17.91 -2.82 -5.43
C PHE A 89 -17.14 -2.15 -4.29
N ALA A 90 -17.16 -2.79 -3.12
CA ALA A 90 -16.29 -2.47 -2.01
C ALA A 90 -15.78 -3.78 -1.39
N VAL A 91 -14.48 -3.86 -1.11
CA VAL A 91 -13.85 -5.04 -0.53
C VAL A 91 -12.75 -4.65 0.44
N GLN A 92 -12.55 -5.49 1.44
CA GLN A 92 -11.48 -5.34 2.42
C GLN A 92 -10.47 -6.45 2.25
N LEU A 93 -9.23 -6.08 1.92
CA LEU A 93 -8.13 -6.99 1.64
C LEU A 93 -7.17 -7.09 2.83
N SER A 94 -6.67 -8.29 3.10
CA SER A 94 -5.57 -8.50 4.05
C SER A 94 -4.23 -8.31 3.35
N VAL A 95 -3.32 -7.56 3.97
CA VAL A 95 -1.99 -7.26 3.40
C VAL A 95 -0.84 -7.61 4.35
N LEU A 96 -1.09 -8.41 5.39
CA LEU A 96 -0.10 -8.73 6.43
C LEU A 96 1.18 -9.36 5.86
N ASP A 97 1.06 -10.19 4.83
CA ASP A 97 2.17 -10.81 4.13
C ASP A 97 3.15 -9.78 3.51
N LEU A 98 2.62 -8.66 3.02
CA LEU A 98 3.41 -7.58 2.43
C LEU A 98 4.13 -6.73 3.50
N LEU A 99 3.71 -6.82 4.76
CA LEU A 99 4.21 -6.03 5.89
C LEU A 99 5.22 -6.77 6.76
N ARG A 100 5.64 -7.99 6.38
CA ARG A 100 6.59 -8.81 7.13
C ARG A 100 8.06 -8.61 6.73
N ASP A 101 8.37 -7.66 5.86
CA ASP A 101 9.75 -7.36 5.48
C ASP A 101 10.55 -6.88 6.70
N ARG A 102 11.78 -7.37 6.84
CA ARG A 102 12.70 -6.95 7.91
C ARG A 102 13.63 -5.80 7.50
N VAL A 103 13.53 -5.37 6.25
CA VAL A 103 14.34 -4.26 5.72
C VAL A 103 13.58 -2.96 5.89
N PRO A 104 14.17 -1.93 6.57
CA PRO A 104 13.49 -0.66 6.80
C PRO A 104 13.42 0.17 5.51
N ARG A 105 12.32 0.02 4.80
CA ARG A 105 12.03 0.74 3.56
C ARG A 105 10.53 0.79 3.31
N SER A 106 10.10 1.70 2.44
CA SER A 106 8.79 1.62 1.82
C SER A 106 8.89 1.06 0.40
N ARG A 107 7.86 0.32 0.00
CA ARG A 107 7.75 -0.25 -1.36
C ARG A 107 6.45 0.21 -2.01
N PRO A 108 6.45 0.44 -3.32
CA PRO A 108 5.20 0.62 -4.05
C PRO A 108 4.42 -0.70 -4.06
N LEU A 109 3.10 -0.58 -4.04
CA LEU A 109 2.14 -1.65 -4.25
C LEU A 109 1.15 -1.17 -5.30
N ASP A 110 1.14 -1.81 -6.45
CA ASP A 110 0.18 -1.59 -7.50
C ASP A 110 -0.99 -2.55 -7.31
N ILE A 111 -2.21 -2.03 -7.39
CA ILE A 111 -3.45 -2.76 -7.28
C ILE A 111 -4.21 -2.53 -8.58
N VAL A 112 -4.71 -3.59 -9.18
CA VAL A 112 -5.48 -3.56 -10.42
C VAL A 112 -6.73 -4.39 -10.20
N ALA A 113 -7.88 -3.86 -10.60
CA ALA A 113 -9.12 -4.62 -10.70
C ALA A 113 -9.45 -4.88 -12.16
N ALA A 114 -9.82 -6.11 -12.48
CA ALA A 114 -10.14 -6.55 -13.82
C ALA A 114 -11.56 -7.11 -13.89
N ASP A 115 -12.26 -6.70 -14.92
CA ASP A 115 -13.58 -7.20 -15.31
C ASP A 115 -13.40 -8.03 -16.58
N PRO A 116 -13.95 -9.26 -16.67
CA PRO A 116 -13.81 -10.10 -17.85
C PRO A 116 -14.37 -9.48 -19.14
N ALA A 117 -15.39 -8.63 -19.04
CA ALA A 117 -16.06 -8.03 -20.19
C ALA A 117 -15.55 -6.61 -20.51
N LEU A 118 -15.19 -5.81 -19.48
CA LEU A 118 -14.87 -4.40 -19.63
C LEU A 118 -13.36 -4.10 -19.53
N GLY A 119 -12.55 -5.12 -19.19
CA GLY A 119 -11.10 -4.98 -19.07
C GLY A 119 -10.64 -4.53 -17.68
N SER A 120 -9.44 -3.98 -17.60
CA SER A 120 -8.79 -3.64 -16.33
C SER A 120 -8.87 -2.15 -16.01
N SER A 121 -8.96 -1.83 -14.74
CA SER A 121 -8.80 -0.47 -14.22
C SER A 121 -7.36 0.03 -14.44
N ASN A 122 -7.16 1.34 -14.36
CA ASN A 122 -5.82 1.89 -14.17
C ASN A 122 -5.23 1.38 -12.85
N PRO A 123 -3.90 1.14 -12.79
CA PRO A 123 -3.25 0.74 -11.54
C PRO A 123 -3.40 1.80 -10.45
N LEU A 124 -3.95 1.41 -9.31
CA LEU A 124 -3.96 2.20 -8.10
C LEU A 124 -2.64 1.97 -7.35
N ARG A 125 -1.81 3.00 -7.26
CA ARG A 125 -0.50 2.91 -6.61
C ARG A 125 -0.54 3.46 -5.20
N ILE A 126 -0.25 2.60 -4.21
CA ILE A 126 -0.04 2.97 -2.81
C ILE A 126 1.35 2.53 -2.36
N ARG A 127 1.70 2.76 -1.11
CA ARG A 127 2.96 2.30 -0.51
C ARG A 127 2.70 1.31 0.61
N THR A 128 3.69 0.46 0.88
CA THR A 128 3.72 -0.41 2.06
C THR A 128 5.02 -0.21 2.82
N ALA A 129 5.00 -0.32 4.13
CA ALA A 129 6.19 -0.31 4.96
C ALA A 129 6.03 -1.24 6.15
N ALA A 130 6.90 -2.22 6.28
CA ALA A 130 6.96 -3.08 7.44
C ALA A 130 7.49 -2.31 8.67
N LEU A 131 7.15 -2.75 9.86
CA LEU A 131 7.79 -2.28 11.10
C LEU A 131 9.17 -2.92 11.18
N ALA A 132 10.19 -2.19 10.75
CA ALA A 132 11.54 -2.69 10.57
C ALA A 132 12.62 -1.68 11.00
N PHE A 133 13.81 -2.21 11.28
CA PHE A 133 14.95 -1.47 11.74
C PHE A 133 16.24 -2.05 11.17
N SER A 134 17.22 -1.20 10.91
CA SER A 134 18.61 -1.61 10.66
C SER A 134 19.59 -0.60 11.25
N ALA A 135 20.79 -1.08 11.56
CA ALA A 135 21.93 -0.28 12.00
C ALA A 135 23.13 -0.56 11.11
N THR A 136 23.86 0.48 10.72
CA THR A 136 25.06 0.37 9.87
C THR A 136 26.15 1.31 10.38
N PRO A 137 27.37 0.82 10.68
CA PRO A 137 27.79 -0.58 10.66
C PRO A 137 27.10 -1.43 11.75
N LYS A 138 26.97 -2.74 11.52
CA LYS A 138 26.35 -3.68 12.48
C LYS A 138 27.23 -3.96 13.69
N ARG A 139 28.56 -3.88 13.50
CA ARG A 139 29.58 -4.13 14.52
C ARG A 139 30.51 -2.94 14.54
N THR A 140 30.64 -2.30 15.69
CA THR A 140 31.50 -1.15 15.90
C THR A 140 31.71 -0.93 17.40
N LYS A 141 32.62 0.02 17.76
CA LYS A 141 32.79 0.43 19.16
C LYS A 141 31.50 1.10 19.65
N PRO A 142 31.15 0.99 20.95
CA PRO A 142 29.92 1.57 21.50
C PRO A 142 29.77 3.09 21.22
N SER A 143 30.87 3.84 21.30
CA SER A 143 30.93 5.28 21.04
C SER A 143 30.99 5.65 19.55
N SER A 144 31.04 4.67 18.64
CA SER A 144 31.06 4.96 17.20
C SER A 144 29.69 5.35 16.70
N THR A 145 29.66 6.33 15.79
CA THR A 145 28.43 6.75 15.13
C THR A 145 27.90 5.66 14.21
N VAL A 146 26.64 5.31 14.40
CA VAL A 146 25.88 4.34 13.64
C VAL A 146 24.73 5.05 12.93
N THR A 147 24.47 4.68 11.70
CA THR A 147 23.27 5.08 10.98
C THR A 147 22.15 4.07 11.24
N PHE A 148 21.14 4.53 11.95
CA PHE A 148 19.91 3.79 12.22
C PHE A 148 18.87 4.13 11.16
N LYS A 149 18.27 3.12 10.56
CA LYS A 149 17.13 3.29 9.64
C LYS A 149 15.92 2.57 10.18
N PHE A 150 14.76 3.19 10.07
CA PHE A 150 13.48 2.70 10.54
C PHE A 150 12.40 2.84 9.48
N SER A 151 11.40 1.98 9.54
CA SER A 151 10.16 2.07 8.76
C SER A 151 8.97 1.57 9.56
N GLY A 152 7.75 1.96 9.15
CA GLY A 152 6.51 1.45 9.73
C GLY A 152 6.11 2.09 11.06
N PHE A 153 6.85 3.08 11.56
CA PHE A 153 6.43 3.88 12.70
C PHE A 153 5.26 4.82 12.34
N GLU A 154 4.58 5.36 13.33
CA GLU A 154 3.54 6.36 13.07
C GLU A 154 4.17 7.64 12.52
N PRO A 155 3.69 8.15 11.36
CA PRO A 155 4.20 9.39 10.79
C PRO A 155 4.05 10.56 11.74
N ASP A 156 4.95 11.55 11.59
CA ASP A 156 4.97 12.79 12.36
C ASP A 156 5.13 12.63 13.88
N ARG A 157 5.42 11.41 14.34
CA ARG A 157 5.71 11.13 15.76
C ARG A 157 7.21 10.97 15.99
N ALA A 158 7.63 11.41 17.18
CA ALA A 158 9.01 11.20 17.63
C ALA A 158 9.25 9.72 17.93
N VAL A 159 10.43 9.23 17.56
CA VAL A 159 10.92 7.89 17.92
C VAL A 159 12.02 8.06 18.96
N PHE A 160 11.98 7.25 20.01
CA PHE A 160 12.97 7.19 21.08
C PHE A 160 13.62 5.82 21.13
N ALA A 161 14.86 5.78 21.56
CA ALA A 161 15.63 4.57 21.88
C ALA A 161 15.81 4.47 23.39
N HIS A 162 15.47 3.33 23.97
CA HIS A 162 15.63 3.00 25.38
C HIS A 162 16.70 1.94 25.53
N TYR A 163 17.87 2.34 25.98
CA TYR A 163 19.00 1.44 26.20
C TYR A 163 18.91 0.81 27.58
N ARG A 164 18.94 -0.52 27.63
CA ARG A 164 18.77 -1.29 28.84
C ARG A 164 19.95 -2.26 29.03
N TYR A 165 20.43 -2.34 30.26
CA TYR A 165 21.43 -3.30 30.68
C TYR A 165 21.07 -3.86 32.06
N GLY A 166 21.20 -5.19 32.28
CA GLY A 166 20.82 -5.84 33.52
C GLY A 166 19.35 -5.56 33.94
N GLY A 167 18.44 -5.46 32.96
CA GLY A 167 17.02 -5.16 33.21
C GLY A 167 16.68 -3.70 33.50
N ARG A 168 17.69 -2.81 33.68
CA ARG A 168 17.51 -1.39 34.01
C ARG A 168 17.69 -0.51 32.78
N VAL A 169 16.90 0.57 32.68
CA VAL A 169 17.09 1.62 31.66
C VAL A 169 18.31 2.46 32.05
N ARG A 170 19.29 2.55 31.14
CA ARG A 170 20.54 3.32 31.34
C ARG A 170 20.50 4.64 30.55
N ALA A 171 19.82 4.69 29.40
CA ALA A 171 19.65 5.91 28.63
C ALA A 171 18.34 5.89 27.82
N ASN A 172 17.79 7.10 27.63
CA ASN A 172 16.68 7.36 26.73
C ASN A 172 17.13 8.44 25.73
N VAL A 173 17.09 8.14 24.43
CA VAL A 173 17.58 9.02 23.38
C VAL A 173 16.50 9.27 22.34
N ARG A 174 16.26 10.53 22.01
CA ARG A 174 15.39 10.88 20.87
C ARG A 174 16.13 10.61 19.57
N MET A 175 15.61 9.70 18.74
CA MET A 175 16.18 9.35 17.46
C MET A 175 15.81 10.36 16.38
N GLY A 176 14.60 10.87 16.38
CA GLY A 176 14.08 11.84 15.41
C GLY A 176 12.56 11.77 15.33
N ARG A 177 12.02 12.26 14.22
CA ARG A 177 10.59 12.20 13.88
C ARG A 177 10.42 11.35 12.63
N ALA A 178 9.51 10.40 12.67
CA ALA A 178 9.17 9.56 11.53
C ALA A 178 8.47 10.39 10.45
N SER A 179 8.85 10.19 9.19
CA SER A 179 8.33 10.96 8.05
C SER A 179 7.08 10.33 7.44
N ASN A 180 6.26 11.16 6.83
CA ASN A 180 5.10 10.75 6.04
C ASN A 180 5.50 10.08 4.70
N PRO A 181 4.61 9.23 4.13
CA PRO A 181 3.41 8.63 4.72
C PRO A 181 3.70 7.32 5.45
N CYS A 182 4.89 6.77 5.34
CA CYS A 182 5.23 5.38 5.71
C CYS A 182 6.02 5.27 7.03
N GLY A 183 6.18 6.35 7.77
CA GLY A 183 6.88 6.33 9.05
C GLY A 183 8.36 5.97 8.93
N LEU A 184 9.05 6.55 7.93
CA LEU A 184 10.48 6.35 7.72
C LEU A 184 11.29 7.30 8.59
N LEU A 185 12.42 6.82 9.10
CA LEU A 185 13.37 7.65 9.84
C LEU A 185 14.79 7.17 9.57
N THR A 186 15.70 8.10 9.37
CA THR A 186 17.14 7.85 9.40
C THR A 186 17.76 8.73 10.48
N ALA A 187 18.50 8.14 11.39
CA ALA A 187 19.19 8.85 12.48
C ALA A 187 20.64 8.40 12.57
N ARG A 188 21.53 9.35 12.83
CA ARG A 188 22.95 9.07 13.13
C ARG A 188 23.18 9.33 14.60
N ARG A 189 23.58 8.32 15.35
CA ARG A 189 23.79 8.35 16.80
C ARG A 189 24.89 7.37 17.15
N ASP A 190 25.49 7.55 18.32
CA ASP A 190 26.37 6.54 18.89
C ASP A 190 25.63 5.23 19.10
N GLN A 191 26.30 4.12 18.89
CA GLN A 191 25.71 2.80 19.05
C GLN A 191 25.13 2.62 20.44
N ILE A 192 25.88 3.04 21.48
CA ILE A 192 25.43 3.16 22.85
C ILE A 192 25.84 4.56 23.34
N PRO A 193 24.92 5.43 23.72
CA PRO A 193 25.17 6.83 24.02
C PRO A 193 25.63 7.01 25.50
N LEU A 194 26.61 6.21 25.91
CA LEU A 194 27.25 6.24 27.23
C LEU A 194 28.75 6.26 27.06
N ARG A 195 29.44 6.97 27.94
CA ARG A 195 30.89 7.12 27.89
C ARG A 195 31.59 5.80 28.12
N ASP A 196 31.16 5.03 29.16
CA ASP A 196 31.70 3.73 29.54
C ASP A 196 30.53 2.74 29.69
N PRO A 197 30.04 2.13 28.63
CA PRO A 197 28.98 1.16 28.73
C PRO A 197 29.49 -0.15 29.30
N ASP A 198 28.70 -0.76 30.18
CA ASP A 198 28.98 -2.08 30.73
C ASP A 198 29.19 -3.11 29.62
N ILE A 199 30.17 -4.03 29.82
CA ILE A 199 30.43 -5.14 28.91
C ILE A 199 29.29 -6.15 29.01
N GLY A 200 28.83 -6.69 27.87
CA GLY A 200 27.78 -7.70 27.81
C GLY A 200 26.62 -7.30 26.92
N LEU A 201 25.47 -7.94 27.14
CA LEU A 201 24.30 -7.86 26.28
C LEU A 201 23.39 -6.70 26.67
N TRP A 202 23.27 -5.74 25.79
CA TRP A 202 22.34 -4.62 25.87
C TRP A 202 21.08 -4.90 25.08
N GLN A 203 19.95 -4.47 25.62
CA GLN A 203 18.68 -4.42 24.89
C GLN A 203 18.36 -2.98 24.55
N VAL A 204 17.97 -2.73 23.30
CA VAL A 204 17.54 -1.42 22.84
C VAL A 204 16.13 -1.53 22.29
N GLN A 205 15.20 -0.82 22.94
CA GLN A 205 13.82 -0.73 22.46
C GLN A 205 13.62 0.63 21.78
N PHE A 206 13.01 0.60 20.59
CA PHE A 206 12.62 1.79 19.85
C PHE A 206 11.10 1.90 19.84
N ASP A 207 10.55 3.04 20.24
CA ASP A 207 9.11 3.31 20.27
C ASP A 207 8.83 4.83 20.28
N HIS A 208 7.56 5.22 20.43
CA HIS A 208 7.13 6.62 20.45
C HIS A 208 7.09 7.26 21.85
N ARG A 209 7.40 6.55 22.91
CA ARG A 209 7.35 7.06 24.27
C ARG A 209 8.68 7.69 24.67
N ARG A 210 8.62 8.81 25.37
CA ARG A 210 9.83 9.46 25.92
C ARG A 210 10.46 8.62 27.04
N THR A 211 9.65 7.88 27.77
CA THR A 211 10.07 6.99 28.87
C THR A 211 9.79 5.54 28.46
N PHE A 212 10.67 4.63 28.88
CA PHE A 212 10.53 3.21 28.58
C PHE A 212 9.21 2.62 29.07
N SER A 213 8.60 1.82 28.24
CA SER A 213 7.43 1.00 28.57
C SER A 213 7.51 -0.32 27.83
N ALA A 214 7.48 -1.43 28.54
CA ALA A 214 7.45 -2.77 27.92
C ALA A 214 6.18 -3.02 27.11
N ARG A 215 5.13 -2.20 27.29
CA ARG A 215 3.85 -2.28 26.56
C ARG A 215 3.71 -1.20 25.47
N ALA A 216 4.78 -0.45 25.18
CA ALA A 216 4.73 0.53 24.09
C ALA A 216 4.40 -0.15 22.75
N THR A 217 3.58 0.51 21.93
CA THR A 217 3.23 0.08 20.57
C THR A 217 3.20 1.30 19.66
N PRO A 218 3.73 1.22 18.42
CA PRO A 218 4.61 0.16 17.94
C PRO A 218 5.96 0.18 18.64
N ARG A 219 6.60 -0.99 18.77
CA ARG A 219 7.96 -1.10 19.29
C ARG A 219 8.80 -2.09 18.48
N ILE A 220 10.10 -1.82 18.42
CA ILE A 220 11.11 -2.74 17.91
C ILE A 220 12.14 -2.95 19.02
N THR A 221 12.52 -4.20 19.27
CA THR A 221 13.60 -4.51 20.21
C THR A 221 14.78 -5.10 19.45
N ALA A 222 15.96 -4.60 19.74
CA ALA A 222 17.24 -5.08 19.22
C ALA A 222 18.18 -5.40 20.37
N THR A 223 19.20 -6.21 20.09
CA THR A 223 20.29 -6.51 21.02
C THR A 223 21.61 -5.99 20.48
N VAL A 224 22.42 -5.43 21.36
CA VAL A 224 23.78 -4.98 21.08
C VAL A 224 24.69 -5.66 22.10
N ASN A 225 25.73 -6.34 21.63
CA ASN A 225 26.71 -6.95 22.51
C ASN A 225 27.97 -6.08 22.57
N VAL A 226 28.34 -5.63 23.76
CA VAL A 226 29.54 -4.85 24.04
C VAL A 226 30.63 -5.79 24.50
N PHE A 227 31.72 -5.81 23.78
CA PHE A 227 32.93 -6.60 24.10
C PHE A 227 34.04 -5.71 24.62
N GLN A 228 34.87 -6.24 25.48
CA GLN A 228 36.13 -5.59 25.81
C GLN A 228 37.03 -5.65 24.56
N THR A 229 37.43 -4.49 24.06
CA THR A 229 38.52 -4.43 23.08
C THR A 229 39.82 -4.49 23.88
N SER A 230 40.52 -5.64 23.85
CA SER A 230 41.94 -5.66 24.26
C SER A 230 42.67 -4.64 23.39
N GLY A 231 43.17 -3.58 24.06
CA GLY A 231 44.01 -2.57 23.47
C GLY A 231 45.35 -3.11 23.07
#